data_995e7a48c2cea906408e23eb975073fa
#
_entry.id   995e7a48c2cea906408e23eb975073fa
#
_cell.length_a   1.000
_cell.length_b   1.000
_cell.length_c   1.000
_cell.angle_alpha   90.00
_cell.angle_beta   90.00
_cell.angle_gamma   90.00
#
_symmetry.space_group_name_H-M   'P 1'
#
loop_
_entity.id
_entity.type
_entity.pdbx_description
1 polymer ?
#
loop_
_entity_poly.entity_id
_entity_poly.type
_entity_poly.pdbx_seq_one_letter_code
_entity_poly.pdbx_strand_id
1 'polypeptide(L)'
;KFGNTIDLKFKAKGGTKVQRTLRQPRLQKILEEIADLPGKQLFVWQDADNKIHPVDSSQLNGYLAGIAGQSISAKTFRTWGGTLAAFSYALRCLATSQPLTLKAMCHAASLELCNTPAICRKSYIHPAVLALASDETTRTKLLKLTRSAAKRTAHMRKDEVLLRDFLSCV
;
A
#
# COMPACT_ATOMS: atom_id res chain seq x y z
N LYS A 1 -25.15 -10.20 -15.48
CA LYS A 1 -24.55 -10.58 -14.17
C LYS A 1 -23.13 -10.09 -14.21
N PHE A 2 -22.84 -8.97 -13.58
CA PHE A 2 -21.48 -8.50 -13.39
C PHE A 2 -20.78 -9.46 -12.41
N GLY A 3 -19.62 -10.00 -12.80
CA GLY A 3 -18.85 -10.88 -11.92
C GLY A 3 -18.37 -10.11 -10.68
N ASN A 4 -18.09 -10.79 -9.57
CA ASN A 4 -17.62 -10.21 -8.29
C ASN A 4 -16.23 -9.56 -8.39
N THR A 5 -15.87 -8.95 -9.53
CA THR A 5 -14.54 -8.38 -9.79
C THR A 5 -14.64 -6.97 -10.34
N ILE A 6 -13.75 -6.11 -9.89
CA ILE A 6 -13.59 -4.72 -10.34
C ILE A 6 -12.28 -4.65 -11.12
N ASP A 7 -12.34 -4.32 -12.41
CA ASP A 7 -11.16 -4.10 -13.23
C ASP A 7 -10.83 -2.61 -13.29
N LEU A 8 -9.73 -2.24 -12.66
CA LEU A 8 -9.18 -0.89 -12.67
C LEU A 8 -8.17 -0.76 -13.81
N LYS A 9 -8.40 0.16 -14.75
CA LYS A 9 -7.50 0.48 -15.86
C LYS A 9 -7.24 1.97 -15.87
N PHE A 10 -5.99 2.38 -15.68
CA PHE A 10 -5.61 3.79 -15.69
C PHE A 10 -4.18 4.00 -16.17
N LYS A 11 -3.86 5.25 -16.53
CA LYS A 11 -2.48 5.67 -16.82
C LYS A 11 -1.86 6.24 -15.55
N ALA A 12 -0.79 5.59 -15.06
CA ALA A 12 0.01 6.10 -13.96
C ALA A 12 0.93 7.24 -14.43
N LYS A 13 1.58 7.91 -13.47
CA LYS A 13 2.59 8.94 -13.75
C LYS A 13 3.68 8.37 -14.66
N GLY A 14 4.02 9.11 -15.73
CA GLY A 14 4.95 8.64 -16.76
C GLY A 14 4.29 7.82 -17.90
N GLY A 15 2.95 7.78 -17.96
CA GLY A 15 2.21 7.16 -19.06
C GLY A 15 2.06 5.64 -18.97
N THR A 16 2.58 5.01 -17.93
CA THR A 16 2.49 3.56 -17.73
C THR A 16 1.04 3.13 -17.57
N LYS A 17 0.57 2.20 -18.41
CA LYS A 17 -0.76 1.61 -18.29
C LYS A 17 -0.77 0.63 -17.12
N VAL A 18 -1.68 0.83 -16.18
CA VAL A 18 -1.89 -0.05 -15.04
C VAL A 18 -3.25 -0.74 -15.18
N GLN A 19 -3.25 -2.04 -14.96
CA GLN A 19 -4.46 -2.84 -14.83
C GLN A 19 -4.40 -3.63 -13.53
N ARG A 20 -5.48 -3.56 -12.74
CA ARG A 20 -5.65 -4.29 -11.48
C ARG A 20 -7.06 -4.86 -11.41
N THR A 21 -7.18 -6.10 -11.00
CA THR A 21 -8.46 -6.75 -10.73
C THR A 21 -8.62 -6.92 -9.23
N LEU A 22 -9.71 -6.40 -8.69
CA LEU A 22 -10.06 -6.49 -7.26
C LEU A 22 -11.29 -7.38 -7.09
N ARG A 23 -11.32 -8.18 -6.03
CA ARG A 23 -12.49 -8.95 -5.58
C ARG A 23 -13.00 -8.36 -4.28
N GLN A 24 -13.86 -7.35 -4.38
CA GLN A 24 -14.39 -6.59 -3.25
C GLN A 24 -15.88 -6.30 -3.47
N PRO A 25 -16.79 -7.21 -3.10
CA PRO A 25 -18.23 -7.07 -3.40
C PRO A 25 -18.85 -5.76 -2.85
N ARG A 26 -18.43 -5.34 -1.64
CA ARG A 26 -18.91 -4.07 -1.06
C ARG A 26 -18.47 -2.85 -1.88
N LEU A 27 -17.20 -2.83 -2.31
CA LEU A 27 -16.67 -1.74 -3.14
C LEU A 27 -17.35 -1.74 -4.51
N GLN A 28 -17.61 -2.91 -5.09
CA GLN A 28 -18.32 -3.02 -6.36
C GLN A 28 -19.70 -2.38 -6.27
N LYS A 29 -20.49 -2.72 -5.23
CA LYS A 29 -21.82 -2.13 -5.03
C LYS A 29 -21.76 -0.60 -4.91
N ILE A 30 -20.81 -0.05 -4.15
CA ILE A 30 -20.61 1.40 -4.03
C ILE A 30 -20.25 2.02 -5.39
N LEU A 31 -19.38 1.38 -6.18
CA LEU A 31 -19.01 1.87 -7.50
C LEU A 31 -20.17 1.83 -8.50
N GLU A 32 -21.06 0.82 -8.42
CA GLU A 32 -22.29 0.75 -9.21
C GLU A 32 -23.23 1.90 -8.85
N GLU A 33 -23.46 2.17 -7.57
CA GLU A 33 -24.27 3.30 -7.08
C GLU A 33 -23.71 4.68 -7.53
N ILE A 34 -22.36 4.84 -7.50
CA ILE A 34 -21.70 6.07 -7.96
C ILE A 34 -21.76 6.22 -9.48
N ALA A 35 -21.67 5.10 -10.23
CA ALA A 35 -21.68 5.12 -11.68
C ALA A 35 -22.99 5.67 -12.27
N ASP A 36 -24.08 5.59 -11.53
CA ASP A 36 -25.38 6.13 -11.94
C ASP A 36 -25.48 7.67 -11.75
N LEU A 37 -24.53 8.28 -11.03
CA LEU A 37 -24.48 9.73 -10.86
C LEU A 37 -23.98 10.43 -12.15
N PRO A 38 -24.60 11.57 -12.52
CA PRO A 38 -24.17 12.29 -13.71
C PRO A 38 -22.76 12.88 -13.57
N GLY A 39 -21.97 12.82 -14.63
CA GLY A 39 -20.63 13.40 -14.68
C GLY A 39 -19.63 12.54 -15.44
N LYS A 40 -18.41 13.08 -15.66
CA LYS A 40 -17.30 12.39 -16.35
C LYS A 40 -16.31 11.74 -15.39
N GLN A 41 -16.42 12.04 -14.11
CA GLN A 41 -15.48 11.57 -13.08
C GLN A 41 -16.09 10.40 -12.33
N LEU A 42 -15.28 9.38 -12.05
CA LEU A 42 -15.73 8.18 -11.34
C LEU A 42 -16.09 8.48 -9.87
N PHE A 43 -15.30 9.32 -9.20
CA PHE A 43 -15.54 9.65 -7.79
C PHE A 43 -16.16 11.03 -7.67
N VAL A 44 -17.46 11.04 -7.46
CA VAL A 44 -18.27 12.23 -7.25
C VAL A 44 -19.13 12.06 -6.00
N TRP A 45 -19.63 13.16 -5.45
CA TRP A 45 -20.62 13.16 -4.39
C TRP A 45 -21.70 14.21 -4.69
N GLN A 46 -22.88 14.04 -4.14
CA GLN A 46 -24.02 14.91 -4.32
C GLN A 46 -24.30 15.65 -3.01
N ASP A 47 -24.44 16.96 -3.08
CA ASP A 47 -24.82 17.76 -1.91
C ASP A 47 -26.35 17.79 -1.68
N ALA A 48 -26.76 18.49 -0.63
CA ALA A 48 -28.19 18.61 -0.27
C ALA A 48 -29.04 19.29 -1.35
N ASP A 49 -28.43 20.11 -2.22
CA ASP A 49 -29.08 20.79 -3.33
C ASP A 49 -29.03 19.96 -4.63
N ASN A 50 -28.69 18.67 -4.54
CA ASN A 50 -28.55 17.76 -5.67
C ASN A 50 -27.43 18.14 -6.67
N LYS A 51 -26.51 19.02 -6.29
CA LYS A 51 -25.37 19.39 -7.12
C LYS A 51 -24.25 18.37 -6.99
N ILE A 52 -23.69 17.96 -8.13
CA ILE A 52 -22.61 16.98 -8.20
C ILE A 52 -21.26 17.67 -8.07
N HIS A 53 -20.43 17.15 -7.18
CA HIS A 53 -19.06 17.62 -6.91
C HIS A 53 -18.05 16.50 -7.12
N PRO A 54 -16.90 16.77 -7.76
CA PRO A 54 -15.82 15.80 -7.82
C PRO A 54 -15.15 15.64 -6.46
N VAL A 55 -14.70 14.43 -6.15
CA VAL A 55 -13.83 14.19 -5.00
C VAL A 55 -12.40 14.56 -5.38
N ASP A 56 -11.81 15.52 -4.67
CA ASP A 56 -10.42 15.89 -4.83
C ASP A 56 -9.49 15.25 -3.77
N SER A 57 -8.17 15.38 -3.99
CA SER A 57 -7.17 14.78 -3.10
C SER A 57 -7.12 15.45 -1.71
N SER A 58 -7.49 16.72 -1.59
CA SER A 58 -7.50 17.41 -0.30
C SER A 58 -8.67 16.96 0.56
N GLN A 59 -9.84 16.78 -0.03
CA GLN A 59 -11.04 16.21 0.62
C GLN A 59 -10.75 14.78 1.11
N LEU A 60 -10.16 13.94 0.25
CA LEU A 60 -9.77 12.58 0.64
C LEU A 60 -8.77 12.58 1.81
N ASN A 61 -7.74 13.41 1.75
CA ASN A 61 -6.74 13.48 2.82
C ASN A 61 -7.34 14.06 4.11
N GLY A 62 -8.22 15.05 4.03
CA GLY A 62 -8.96 15.58 5.18
C GLY A 62 -9.82 14.52 5.86
N TYR A 63 -10.55 13.74 5.08
CA TYR A 63 -11.34 12.60 5.57
C TYR A 63 -10.47 11.54 6.27
N LEU A 64 -9.35 11.15 5.65
CA LEU A 64 -8.41 10.18 6.24
C LEU A 64 -7.81 10.69 7.55
N ALA A 65 -7.40 11.95 7.61
CA ALA A 65 -6.86 12.57 8.81
C ALA A 65 -7.90 12.66 9.93
N GLY A 66 -9.16 12.99 9.59
CA GLY A 66 -10.27 13.04 10.54
C GLY A 66 -10.56 11.68 11.19
N ILE A 67 -10.61 10.60 10.40
CA ILE A 67 -10.82 9.24 10.91
C ILE A 67 -9.64 8.78 11.78
N ALA A 68 -8.40 9.09 11.36
CA ALA A 68 -7.20 8.63 12.06
C ALA A 68 -6.87 9.45 13.31
N GLY A 69 -7.47 10.62 13.51
CA GLY A 69 -7.11 11.56 14.58
C GLY A 69 -5.68 12.10 14.46
N GLN A 70 -5.05 11.96 13.30
CA GLN A 70 -3.68 12.39 13.04
C GLN A 70 -3.45 12.64 11.55
N SER A 71 -2.32 13.29 11.20
CA SER A 71 -1.98 13.62 9.80
C SER A 71 -1.64 12.37 8.99
N ILE A 72 -2.66 11.75 8.41
CA ILE A 72 -2.57 10.64 7.47
C ILE A 72 -3.11 11.08 6.10
N SER A 73 -2.47 10.61 5.05
CA SER A 73 -2.85 10.90 3.66
C SER A 73 -2.85 9.63 2.80
N ALA A 74 -3.41 9.68 1.61
CA ALA A 74 -3.34 8.60 0.64
C ALA A 74 -1.88 8.18 0.34
N LYS A 75 -0.92 9.12 0.41
CA LYS A 75 0.53 8.82 0.27
C LYS A 75 1.03 7.91 1.40
N THR A 76 0.50 8.04 2.61
CA THR A 76 0.87 7.20 3.77
C THR A 76 0.61 5.72 3.48
N PHE A 77 -0.54 5.40 2.87
CA PHE A 77 -0.86 4.03 2.47
C PHE A 77 0.09 3.51 1.40
N ARG A 78 0.49 4.36 0.45
CA ARG A 78 1.50 3.96 -0.56
C ARG A 78 2.87 3.71 0.06
N THR A 79 3.28 4.53 1.03
CA THR A 79 4.53 4.33 1.76
C THR A 79 4.48 3.04 2.58
N TRP A 80 3.36 2.77 3.26
CA TRP A 80 3.16 1.50 3.97
C TRP A 80 3.23 0.31 3.00
N GLY A 81 2.48 0.33 1.90
CA GLY A 81 2.46 -0.75 0.90
C GLY A 81 3.83 -1.02 0.27
N GLY A 82 4.57 0.03 -0.11
CA GLY A 82 5.93 -0.11 -0.65
C GLY A 82 6.93 -0.64 0.36
N THR A 83 6.85 -0.16 1.61
CA THR A 83 7.67 -0.65 2.73
C THR A 83 7.36 -2.12 3.01
N LEU A 84 6.09 -2.50 3.06
CA LEU A 84 5.64 -3.87 3.30
C LEU A 84 6.11 -4.82 2.18
N ALA A 85 5.99 -4.43 0.93
CA ALA A 85 6.44 -5.25 -0.19
C ALA A 85 7.95 -5.53 -0.14
N ALA A 86 8.76 -4.50 0.14
CA ALA A 86 10.20 -4.64 0.33
C ALA A 86 10.54 -5.50 1.55
N PHE A 87 9.83 -5.32 2.66
CA PHE A 87 9.99 -6.08 3.89
C PHE A 87 9.62 -7.56 3.73
N SER A 88 8.46 -7.87 3.13
CA SER A 88 8.04 -9.25 2.86
C SER A 88 8.99 -9.95 1.90
N TYR A 89 9.60 -9.23 0.95
CA TYR A 89 10.67 -9.76 0.12
C TYR A 89 11.89 -10.12 0.96
N ALA A 90 12.34 -9.23 1.85
CA ALA A 90 13.47 -9.47 2.74
C ALA A 90 13.23 -10.69 3.65
N LEU A 91 12.03 -10.82 4.23
CA LEU A 91 11.65 -11.98 5.05
C LEU A 91 11.77 -13.29 4.27
N ARG A 92 11.31 -13.34 3.03
CA ARG A 92 11.44 -14.55 2.19
C ARG A 92 12.90 -14.90 1.92
N CYS A 93 13.74 -13.91 1.56
CA CYS A 93 15.17 -14.15 1.33
C CYS A 93 15.85 -14.69 2.58
N LEU A 94 15.59 -14.11 3.75
CA LEU A 94 16.17 -14.57 5.02
C LEU A 94 15.70 -15.97 5.40
N ALA A 95 14.42 -16.30 5.16
CA ALA A 95 13.88 -17.63 5.44
C ALA A 95 14.43 -18.73 4.51
N THR A 96 14.85 -18.37 3.29
CA THR A 96 15.36 -19.33 2.28
C THR A 96 16.87 -19.21 2.05
N SER A 97 17.59 -18.45 2.90
CA SER A 97 19.03 -18.18 2.75
C SER A 97 19.43 -17.63 1.37
N GLN A 98 18.51 -16.91 0.73
CA GLN A 98 18.74 -16.28 -0.57
C GLN A 98 19.45 -14.93 -0.39
N PRO A 99 20.27 -14.50 -1.37
CA PRO A 99 20.91 -13.19 -1.33
C PRO A 99 19.90 -12.05 -1.25
N LEU A 100 20.02 -11.23 -0.21
CA LEU A 100 19.17 -10.03 -0.02
C LEU A 100 19.88 -8.81 -0.59
N THR A 101 19.35 -8.23 -1.66
CA THR A 101 19.91 -7.04 -2.29
C THR A 101 18.95 -5.87 -2.27
N LEU A 102 19.50 -4.65 -2.11
CA LEU A 102 18.75 -3.41 -2.16
C LEU A 102 17.95 -3.26 -3.49
N LYS A 103 18.57 -3.66 -4.61
CA LYS A 103 17.93 -3.62 -5.94
C LYS A 103 16.68 -4.48 -5.99
N ALA A 104 16.73 -5.71 -5.47
CA ALA A 104 15.60 -6.63 -5.49
C ALA A 104 14.47 -6.17 -4.54
N MET A 105 14.80 -5.62 -3.37
CA MET A 105 13.83 -5.02 -2.46
C MET A 105 13.09 -3.84 -3.10
N CYS A 106 13.82 -2.93 -3.75
CA CYS A 106 13.23 -1.81 -4.47
C CYS A 106 12.37 -2.27 -5.67
N HIS A 107 12.79 -3.34 -6.35
CA HIS A 107 12.01 -3.94 -7.43
C HIS A 107 10.69 -4.54 -6.91
N ALA A 108 10.69 -5.25 -5.78
CA ALA A 108 9.47 -5.77 -5.17
C ALA A 108 8.46 -4.65 -4.86
N ALA A 109 8.93 -3.55 -4.27
CA ALA A 109 8.10 -2.37 -4.02
C ALA A 109 7.60 -1.70 -5.33
N SER A 110 8.42 -1.69 -6.39
CA SER A 110 8.05 -1.09 -7.68
C SER A 110 6.91 -1.83 -8.37
N LEU A 111 6.89 -3.15 -8.29
CA LEU A 111 5.81 -3.99 -8.81
C LEU A 111 4.49 -3.72 -8.06
N GLU A 112 4.56 -3.62 -6.73
CA GLU A 112 3.37 -3.36 -5.91
C GLU A 112 2.78 -1.98 -6.19
N LEU A 113 3.63 -0.95 -6.24
CA LEU A 113 3.19 0.45 -6.39
C LEU A 113 3.01 0.90 -7.85
N CYS A 114 3.32 0.06 -8.83
CA CYS A 114 3.37 0.44 -10.25
C CYS A 114 4.22 1.71 -10.46
N ASN A 115 5.44 1.71 -9.90
CA ASN A 115 6.36 2.83 -9.93
C ASN A 115 7.78 2.37 -10.29
N THR A 116 8.74 3.26 -10.46
CA THR A 116 10.13 2.85 -10.70
C THR A 116 10.83 2.46 -9.38
N PRO A 117 11.80 1.51 -9.41
CA PRO A 117 12.58 1.15 -8.22
C PRO A 117 13.29 2.33 -7.56
N ALA A 118 13.79 3.28 -8.36
CA ALA A 118 14.46 4.49 -7.86
C ALA A 118 13.50 5.39 -7.06
N ILE A 119 12.28 5.61 -7.58
CA ILE A 119 11.26 6.38 -6.86
C ILE A 119 10.79 5.64 -5.60
N CYS A 120 10.62 4.32 -5.66
CA CYS A 120 10.24 3.53 -4.49
C CYS A 120 11.30 3.66 -3.39
N ARG A 121 12.58 3.51 -3.73
CA ARG A 121 13.70 3.69 -2.79
C ARG A 121 13.66 5.06 -2.12
N LYS A 122 13.46 6.13 -2.90
CA LYS A 122 13.53 7.51 -2.39
C LYS A 122 12.31 7.90 -1.54
N SER A 123 11.12 7.38 -1.87
CA SER A 123 9.87 8.00 -1.39
C SER A 123 8.87 7.06 -0.74
N TYR A 124 9.04 5.74 -0.86
CA TYR A 124 8.01 4.79 -0.47
C TYR A 124 8.50 3.58 0.33
N ILE A 125 9.79 3.49 0.62
CA ILE A 125 10.33 2.42 1.46
C ILE A 125 11.00 3.05 2.68
N HIS A 126 10.62 2.59 3.87
CA HIS A 126 11.20 3.07 5.11
C HIS A 126 12.71 2.76 5.16
N PRO A 127 13.58 3.72 5.58
CA PRO A 127 15.03 3.53 5.60
C PRO A 127 15.50 2.32 6.39
N ALA A 128 14.89 2.04 7.55
CA ALA A 128 15.21 0.87 8.36
C ALA A 128 14.99 -0.46 7.62
N VAL A 129 13.98 -0.54 6.73
CA VAL A 129 13.76 -1.72 5.88
C VAL A 129 14.84 -1.83 4.80
N LEU A 130 15.25 -0.71 4.20
CA LEU A 130 16.35 -0.71 3.23
C LEU A 130 17.68 -1.16 3.86
N ALA A 131 17.91 -0.82 5.14
CA ALA A 131 19.10 -1.21 5.88
C ALA A 131 19.25 -2.74 6.01
N LEU A 132 18.17 -3.51 5.93
CA LEU A 132 18.23 -4.98 5.91
C LEU A 132 19.13 -5.54 4.80
N ALA A 133 19.33 -4.81 3.70
CA ALA A 133 20.19 -5.25 2.61
C ALA A 133 21.70 -5.24 2.95
N SER A 134 22.13 -4.37 3.87
CA SER A 134 23.55 -4.13 4.13
C SER A 134 23.94 -4.19 5.61
N ASP A 135 23.00 -4.04 6.54
CA ASP A 135 23.27 -3.99 7.97
C ASP A 135 22.91 -5.31 8.68
N GLU A 136 23.93 -6.01 9.14
CA GLU A 136 23.82 -7.28 9.88
C GLU A 136 23.10 -7.10 11.22
N THR A 137 23.31 -5.98 11.89
CA THR A 137 22.70 -5.68 13.20
C THR A 137 21.18 -5.59 13.03
N THR A 138 20.73 -4.88 12.00
CA THR A 138 19.30 -4.74 11.66
C THR A 138 18.68 -6.09 11.26
N ARG A 139 19.42 -6.94 10.51
CA ARG A 139 18.96 -8.30 10.20
C ARG A 139 18.83 -9.16 11.44
N THR A 140 19.78 -9.09 12.36
CA THR A 140 19.76 -9.84 13.63
C THR A 140 18.55 -9.44 14.48
N LYS A 141 18.22 -8.15 14.57
CA LYS A 141 17.00 -7.68 15.26
C LYS A 141 15.74 -8.28 14.64
N LEU A 142 15.63 -8.25 13.31
CA LEU A 142 14.50 -8.85 12.60
C LEU A 142 14.40 -10.36 12.86
N LEU A 143 15.50 -11.11 12.80
CA LEU A 143 15.49 -12.56 13.05
C LEU A 143 15.07 -12.90 14.48
N LYS A 144 15.42 -12.10 15.47
CA LYS A 144 14.92 -12.26 16.84
C LYS A 144 13.41 -12.09 16.91
N LEU A 145 12.85 -11.07 16.24
CA LEU A 145 11.41 -10.83 16.18
C LEU A 145 10.66 -11.96 15.46
N THR A 146 11.21 -12.53 14.39
CA THR A 146 10.55 -13.65 13.68
C THR A 146 10.40 -14.91 14.54
N ARG A 147 11.32 -15.13 15.49
CA ARG A 147 11.26 -16.25 16.45
C ARG A 147 10.16 -16.06 17.51
N SER A 148 9.81 -14.84 17.83
CA SER A 148 8.76 -14.45 18.76
C SER A 148 7.38 -14.46 18.10
N ALA A 149 7.09 -15.41 17.23
CA ALA A 149 5.82 -15.73 16.58
C ALA A 149 4.80 -14.57 16.49
N ALA A 150 5.01 -13.65 15.56
CA ALA A 150 3.98 -12.66 15.20
C ALA A 150 2.69 -13.38 14.79
N LYS A 151 1.63 -13.25 15.59
CA LYS A 151 0.31 -13.81 15.29
C LYS A 151 -0.44 -12.83 14.37
N ARG A 152 -1.12 -13.37 13.36
CA ARG A 152 -2.07 -12.60 12.57
C ARG A 152 -3.15 -12.02 13.49
N THR A 153 -3.48 -10.75 13.32
CA THR A 153 -4.62 -10.11 14.00
C THR A 153 -5.83 -10.06 13.06
N ALA A 154 -7.01 -9.68 13.59
CA ALA A 154 -8.22 -9.54 12.79
C ALA A 154 -8.06 -8.53 11.62
N HIS A 155 -7.19 -7.53 11.77
CA HIS A 155 -7.05 -6.41 10.84
C HIS A 155 -5.70 -6.34 10.12
N MET A 156 -4.69 -7.16 10.53
CA MET A 156 -3.36 -7.12 9.94
C MET A 156 -2.88 -8.54 9.60
N ARG A 157 -2.24 -8.67 8.43
CA ARG A 157 -1.55 -9.90 8.03
C ARG A 157 -0.30 -10.11 8.89
N LYS A 158 0.22 -11.32 8.92
CA LYS A 158 1.42 -11.66 9.71
C LYS A 158 2.60 -10.74 9.42
N ASP A 159 2.89 -10.49 8.15
CA ASP A 159 4.00 -9.62 7.73
C ASP A 159 3.78 -8.15 8.14
N GLU A 160 2.53 -7.68 8.17
CA GLU A 160 2.20 -6.32 8.61
C GLU A 160 2.41 -6.14 10.12
N VAL A 161 2.01 -7.13 10.92
CA VAL A 161 2.28 -7.14 12.36
C VAL A 161 3.78 -7.14 12.61
N LEU A 162 4.52 -8.00 11.92
CA LEU A 162 5.97 -8.10 12.06
C LEU A 162 6.69 -6.82 11.60
N LEU A 163 6.22 -6.19 10.52
CA LEU A 163 6.75 -4.90 10.06
C LEU A 163 6.53 -3.80 11.10
N ARG A 164 5.30 -3.71 11.66
CA ARG A 164 5.00 -2.75 12.73
C ARG A 164 5.93 -2.93 13.91
N ASP A 165 6.07 -4.16 14.39
CA ASP A 165 6.90 -4.48 15.56
C ASP A 165 8.38 -4.21 15.27
N PHE A 166 8.84 -4.53 14.05
CA PHE A 166 10.20 -4.21 13.60
C PHE A 166 10.47 -2.70 13.60
N LEU A 167 9.56 -1.90 13.03
CA LEU A 167 9.71 -0.44 12.97
C LEU A 167 9.64 0.23 14.35
N SER A 168 9.03 -0.41 15.33
CA SER A 168 9.00 0.07 16.73
C SER A 168 10.28 -0.23 17.50
N CYS A 169 11.17 -1.07 16.97
CA CYS A 169 12.43 -1.48 17.61
C CYS A 169 13.70 -0.86 16.98
N VAL A 170 13.54 0.00 15.94
CA VAL A 170 14.68 0.56 15.19
C VAL A 170 14.69 2.07 15.18
#